data_8e5fa927924de43d28a91fa3c77fa1f1
#
_entry.id   8e5fa927924de43d28a91fa3c77fa1f1
#
_cell.length_a   1.000
_cell.length_b   1.000
_cell.length_c   1.000
_cell.angle_alpha   90.00
_cell.angle_beta   90.00
_cell.angle_gamma   90.00
#
_symmetry.space_group_name_H-M   'P 1'
#
loop_
_entity.id
_entity.type
_entity.pdbx_description
1 polymer ?
#
loop_
_entity_poly.entity_id
_entity_poly.type
_entity_poly.pdbx_seq_one_letter_code
_entity_poly.pdbx_strand_id
1 'polypeptide(L)'
;MDFQIGTVKKTQGQVKKHASHFTHKEVEQVYNARERVKDLWLKRGIKIGFHLQDKIRNGETKFSYEMTMKTMLNSTIVEYNETGADKRILLRSHYSKNKEVQCIVVSLISGKVITSYLNKVDDVHKTLDPRRYDKNLKINLPKHLTK
;
A
#
# COMPACT_ATOMS: atom_id res chain seq x y z
N MET A 1 -20.24 -14.71 -13.76
CA MET A 1 -20.20 -14.08 -13.52
C MET A 1 -20.29 -13.24 -13.40
N ASP A 2 -20.15 -12.67 -13.30
CA ASP A 2 -20.04 -11.76 -13.16
C ASP A 2 -20.27 -11.08 -12.52
N PHE A 3 -20.16 -10.79 -12.35
CA PHE A 3 -20.21 -10.19 -11.60
C PHE A 3 -20.14 -9.07 -11.45
N GLN A 4 -19.99 -8.62 -11.26
CA GLN A 4 -19.77 -7.46 -11.03
C GLN A 4 -20.39 -6.37 -11.64
N ILE A 5 -21.30 -6.35 -11.85
CA ILE A 5 -22.02 -5.56 -12.77
C ILE A 5 -22.40 -4.24 -12.17
N GLY A 6 -21.96 -3.14 -12.79
CA GLY A 6 -22.30 -1.81 -12.35
C GLY A 6 -21.76 -1.42 -10.99
N THR A 7 -20.96 -2.27 -10.41
CA THR A 7 -20.40 -2.01 -9.11
C THR A 7 -18.89 -1.94 -9.22
N VAL A 8 -18.18 -2.36 -8.22
CA VAL A 8 -16.74 -2.26 -8.18
C VAL A 8 -16.12 -3.29 -9.11
N LYS A 9 -15.21 -2.82 -9.94
CA LYS A 9 -14.45 -3.68 -10.81
C LYS A 9 -13.28 -4.26 -10.03
N LYS A 10 -13.23 -5.56 -9.93
CA LYS A 10 -12.10 -6.23 -9.28
C LYS A 10 -10.99 -6.45 -10.28
N THR A 11 -9.76 -6.23 -9.85
CA THR A 11 -8.58 -6.48 -10.66
C THR A 11 -7.82 -7.62 -10.02
N GLN A 12 -7.83 -8.79 -10.66
CA GLN A 12 -7.09 -9.95 -10.16
C GLN A 12 -7.43 -10.30 -8.72
N GLY A 13 -8.71 -10.22 -8.37
CA GLY A 13 -9.14 -10.57 -7.03
C GLY A 13 -8.87 -9.51 -5.98
N GLN A 14 -8.50 -8.31 -6.39
CA GLN A 14 -8.27 -7.20 -5.46
C GLN A 14 -9.54 -6.39 -5.25
N VAL A 15 -9.75 -5.97 -4.00
CA VAL A 15 -10.76 -4.98 -3.66
C VAL A 15 -10.04 -3.85 -2.95
N LYS A 16 -10.28 -2.60 -3.36
CA LYS A 16 -9.56 -1.44 -2.86
C LYS A 16 -10.49 -0.40 -2.29
N LYS A 17 -9.98 0.33 -1.29
CA LYS A 17 -10.66 1.50 -0.74
C LYS A 17 -9.68 2.66 -0.71
N HIS A 18 -10.08 3.78 -1.32
CA HIS A 18 -9.24 4.98 -1.28
C HIS A 18 -9.27 5.60 0.11
N ALA A 19 -8.14 6.15 0.54
CA ALA A 19 -8.02 6.68 1.90
C ALA A 19 -9.02 7.79 2.20
N SER A 20 -9.44 8.56 1.18
CA SER A 20 -10.42 9.61 1.37
C SER A 20 -11.78 9.09 1.83
N HIS A 21 -12.02 7.80 1.70
CA HIS A 21 -13.28 7.17 2.12
C HIS A 21 -13.15 6.38 3.42
N PHE A 22 -11.99 6.39 4.04
CA PHE A 22 -11.81 5.70 5.32
C PHE A 22 -12.68 6.36 6.39
N THR A 23 -13.35 5.53 7.19
CA THR A 23 -14.00 6.03 8.39
C THR A 23 -12.93 6.40 9.41
N HIS A 24 -13.32 7.16 10.44
CA HIS A 24 -12.38 7.53 11.49
C HIS A 24 -11.73 6.30 12.13
N LYS A 25 -12.54 5.28 12.39
CA LYS A 25 -12.04 4.03 12.97
C LYS A 25 -11.09 3.31 12.03
N GLU A 26 -11.37 3.34 10.72
CA GLU A 26 -10.51 2.72 9.73
C GLU A 26 -9.17 3.42 9.64
N VAL A 27 -9.17 4.76 9.70
CA VAL A 27 -7.91 5.53 9.74
C VAL A 27 -7.06 5.05 10.91
N GLU A 28 -7.66 4.93 12.08
CA GLU A 28 -6.94 4.50 13.28
C GLU A 28 -6.36 3.10 13.12
N GLN A 29 -7.15 2.16 12.62
CA GLN A 29 -6.69 0.80 12.40
C GLN A 29 -5.50 0.74 11.43
N VAL A 30 -5.64 1.42 10.30
CA VAL A 30 -4.64 1.35 9.24
C VAL A 30 -3.34 2.03 9.69
N TYR A 31 -3.45 3.17 10.36
CA TYR A 31 -2.27 3.87 10.85
C TYR A 31 -1.53 3.07 11.91
N ASN A 32 -2.27 2.43 12.81
CA ASN A 32 -1.66 1.59 13.84
C ASN A 32 -0.97 0.37 13.21
N ALA A 33 -1.58 -0.22 12.19
CA ALA A 33 -0.97 -1.35 11.50
C ALA A 33 0.31 -0.93 10.78
N ARG A 34 0.32 0.25 10.18
CA ARG A 34 1.55 0.77 9.55
C ARG A 34 2.64 0.98 10.58
N GLU A 35 2.30 1.53 11.75
CA GLU A 35 3.29 1.75 12.81
C GLU A 35 3.90 0.43 13.27
N ARG A 36 3.09 -0.62 13.33
CA ARG A 36 3.60 -1.94 13.68
C ARG A 36 4.64 -2.42 12.66
N VAL A 37 4.36 -2.26 11.37
CA VAL A 37 5.30 -2.66 10.31
C VAL A 37 6.56 -1.81 10.39
N LYS A 38 6.40 -0.50 10.60
CA LYS A 38 7.56 0.39 10.77
C LYS A 38 8.47 -0.08 11.89
N ASP A 39 7.89 -0.44 13.03
CA ASP A 39 8.67 -0.92 14.17
C ASP A 39 9.39 -2.22 13.85
N LEU A 40 8.75 -3.11 13.11
CA LEU A 40 9.38 -4.35 12.67
C LEU A 40 10.57 -4.06 11.77
N TRP A 41 10.45 -3.13 10.84
CA TRP A 41 11.54 -2.76 9.94
C TRP A 41 12.71 -2.13 10.71
N LEU A 42 12.41 -1.31 11.71
CA LEU A 42 13.46 -0.70 12.52
C LEU A 42 14.22 -1.74 13.35
N LYS A 43 13.54 -2.79 13.77
CA LYS A 43 14.18 -3.85 14.56
C LYS A 43 14.89 -4.89 13.72
N ARG A 44 14.30 -5.28 12.59
CA ARG A 44 14.75 -6.46 11.84
C ARG A 44 15.12 -6.16 10.39
N GLY A 45 14.96 -4.92 9.97
CA GLY A 45 15.20 -4.54 8.58
C GLY A 45 13.98 -4.71 7.70
N ILE A 46 14.09 -4.15 6.51
CA ILE A 46 13.01 -4.19 5.51
C ILE A 46 12.95 -5.57 4.89
N LYS A 47 11.75 -6.13 4.83
CA LYS A 47 11.52 -7.40 4.15
C LYS A 47 10.87 -7.13 2.80
N ILE A 48 11.28 -7.89 1.80
CA ILE A 48 10.81 -7.72 0.43
C ILE A 48 10.12 -9.00 -0.01
N GLY A 49 8.94 -8.83 -0.65
CA GLY A 49 8.17 -9.95 -1.16
C GLY A 49 8.86 -10.63 -2.32
N PHE A 50 8.45 -11.86 -2.60
CA PHE A 50 9.12 -12.73 -3.56
C PHE A 50 9.12 -12.16 -4.97
N HIS A 51 7.97 -11.66 -5.45
CA HIS A 51 7.88 -11.11 -6.80
C HIS A 51 8.74 -9.87 -6.98
N LEU A 52 8.80 -9.01 -5.95
CA LEU A 52 9.63 -7.82 -6.01
C LEU A 52 11.11 -8.21 -6.03
N GLN A 53 11.50 -9.22 -5.24
CA GLN A 53 12.86 -9.71 -5.27
C GLN A 53 13.26 -10.17 -6.67
N ASP A 54 12.37 -10.86 -7.37
CA ASP A 54 12.63 -11.32 -8.74
C ASP A 54 12.80 -10.13 -9.68
N LYS A 55 11.96 -9.12 -9.57
CA LYS A 55 12.07 -7.94 -10.43
C LYS A 55 13.38 -7.20 -10.22
N ILE A 56 13.81 -7.10 -8.96
CA ILE A 56 15.10 -6.47 -8.64
C ILE A 56 16.24 -7.29 -9.22
N ARG A 57 16.20 -8.59 -9.05
CA ARG A 57 17.24 -9.50 -9.54
C ARG A 57 17.33 -9.46 -11.05
N ASN A 58 16.21 -9.33 -11.74
CA ASN A 58 16.16 -9.30 -13.18
C ASN A 58 16.41 -7.91 -13.77
N GLY A 59 16.67 -6.92 -12.94
CA GLY A 59 16.91 -5.56 -13.41
C GLY A 59 15.68 -4.82 -13.87
N GLU A 60 14.48 -5.34 -13.58
CA GLU A 60 13.23 -4.72 -14.01
C GLU A 60 12.85 -3.53 -13.16
N THR A 61 13.38 -3.44 -11.95
CA THR A 61 13.11 -2.32 -11.07
C THR A 61 14.33 -2.06 -10.19
N LYS A 62 14.53 -0.80 -9.86
CA LYS A 62 15.58 -0.40 -8.93
C LYS A 62 14.94 -0.24 -7.56
N PHE A 63 15.64 -0.71 -6.55
CA PHE A 63 15.13 -0.65 -5.19
C PHE A 63 16.18 -0.05 -4.26
N SER A 64 15.77 0.92 -3.46
CA SER A 64 16.63 1.55 -2.47
C SER A 64 16.05 1.29 -1.08
N TYR A 65 16.81 0.62 -0.22
CA TYR A 65 16.40 0.39 1.17
C TYR A 65 16.29 1.71 1.92
N GLU A 66 17.21 2.63 1.66
CA GLU A 66 17.18 3.94 2.31
C GLU A 66 15.92 4.72 1.94
N MET A 67 15.61 4.79 0.65
CA MET A 67 14.42 5.49 0.19
C MET A 67 13.16 4.84 0.72
N THR A 68 13.14 3.52 0.78
CA THR A 68 11.96 2.77 1.26
C THR A 68 11.71 3.05 2.73
N MET A 69 12.77 3.13 3.54
CA MET A 69 12.61 3.49 4.95
C MET A 69 12.11 4.93 5.09
N LYS A 70 12.62 5.85 4.26
CA LYS A 70 12.13 7.24 4.26
C LYS A 70 10.64 7.28 3.94
N THR A 71 10.21 6.46 2.99
CA THR A 71 8.79 6.39 2.62
C THR A 71 7.95 5.87 3.79
N MET A 72 8.43 4.84 4.47
CA MET A 72 7.72 4.32 5.64
C MET A 72 7.57 5.40 6.73
N LEU A 73 8.63 6.19 6.94
CA LEU A 73 8.65 7.17 8.00
C LEU A 73 7.87 8.45 7.67
N ASN A 74 7.73 8.77 6.38
CA ASN A 74 7.13 10.04 5.99
C ASN A 74 6.41 9.91 4.67
N SER A 75 5.15 9.50 4.73
CA SER A 75 4.34 9.25 3.55
C SER A 75 2.86 9.42 3.85
N THR A 76 2.09 9.46 2.77
CA THR A 76 0.64 9.47 2.82
C THR A 76 0.14 8.08 2.50
N ILE A 77 -0.82 7.58 3.26
CA ILE A 77 -1.52 6.35 2.91
C ILE A 77 -2.54 6.71 1.84
N VAL A 78 -2.39 6.14 0.66
CA VAL A 78 -3.25 6.45 -0.49
C VAL A 78 -4.47 5.56 -0.51
N GLU A 79 -4.27 4.26 -0.27
CA GLU A 79 -5.34 3.29 -0.35
C GLU A 79 -5.03 2.06 0.47
N TYR A 80 -6.09 1.32 0.75
CA TYR A 80 -6.04 0.01 1.37
C TYR A 80 -6.57 -0.98 0.35
N ASN A 81 -5.98 -2.19 0.28
CA ASN A 81 -6.54 -3.22 -0.57
C ASN A 81 -6.49 -4.59 0.08
N GLU A 82 -7.41 -5.44 -0.35
CA GLU A 82 -7.43 -6.85 0.03
C GLU A 82 -7.22 -7.68 -1.22
N THR A 83 -6.21 -8.52 -1.19
CA THR A 83 -5.88 -9.42 -2.29
C THR A 83 -5.89 -10.82 -1.70
N GLY A 84 -6.98 -11.56 -1.95
CA GLY A 84 -7.18 -12.82 -1.26
C GLY A 84 -7.23 -12.57 0.25
N ALA A 85 -6.41 -13.30 0.99
CA ALA A 85 -6.34 -13.14 2.46
C ALA A 85 -5.37 -12.04 2.88
N ASP A 86 -4.62 -11.46 1.94
CA ASP A 86 -3.63 -10.44 2.27
C ASP A 86 -4.29 -9.07 2.39
N LYS A 87 -3.76 -8.25 3.29
CA LYS A 87 -4.24 -6.90 3.53
C LYS A 87 -3.06 -5.96 3.32
N ARG A 88 -3.23 -5.00 2.42
CA ARG A 88 -2.13 -4.16 1.95
C ARG A 88 -2.49 -2.69 1.99
N ILE A 89 -1.47 -1.85 2.07
CA ILE A 89 -1.63 -0.40 1.93
C ILE A 89 -0.64 0.11 0.91
N LEU A 90 -1.03 1.19 0.23
CA LEU A 90 -0.15 1.91 -0.68
C LEU A 90 0.31 3.19 0.01
N LEU A 91 1.62 3.34 0.12
CA LEU A 91 2.24 4.51 0.71
C LEU A 91 2.88 5.34 -0.38
N ARG A 92 2.65 6.64 -0.34
CA ARG A 92 3.26 7.60 -1.25
C ARG A 92 4.17 8.52 -0.47
N SER A 93 5.45 8.54 -0.80
CA SER A 93 6.46 9.30 -0.08
C SER A 93 6.21 10.80 -0.16
N HIS A 94 6.54 11.52 0.92
CA HIS A 94 6.60 12.98 0.91
C HIS A 94 7.93 13.48 0.37
N TYR A 95 8.91 12.59 0.28
CA TYR A 95 10.23 12.95 -0.23
C TYR A 95 10.26 12.76 -1.74
N SER A 96 10.68 13.80 -2.47
CA SER A 96 10.77 13.73 -3.93
C SER A 96 12.21 13.87 -4.37
N LYS A 97 12.54 13.23 -5.47
CA LYS A 97 13.84 13.34 -6.11
C LYS A 97 13.61 13.31 -7.62
N ASN A 98 14.17 14.32 -8.32
CA ASN A 98 14.00 14.45 -9.76
C ASN A 98 12.53 14.50 -10.17
N LYS A 99 11.71 15.19 -9.36
CA LYS A 99 10.27 15.33 -9.59
C LYS A 99 9.52 14.01 -9.52
N GLU A 100 10.09 13.02 -8.86
CA GLU A 100 9.44 11.73 -8.66
C GLU A 100 9.41 11.39 -7.18
N VAL A 101 8.40 10.63 -6.80
CA VAL A 101 8.25 10.13 -5.43
C VAL A 101 8.10 8.62 -5.48
N GLN A 102 8.61 7.96 -4.45
CA GLN A 102 8.45 6.52 -4.34
C GLN A 102 7.05 6.19 -3.83
N CYS A 103 6.46 5.18 -4.46
CA CYS A 103 5.23 4.56 -3.97
C CYS A 103 5.55 3.10 -3.67
N ILE A 104 5.09 2.63 -2.51
CA ILE A 104 5.28 1.23 -2.14
C ILE A 104 3.97 0.64 -1.66
N VAL A 105 3.76 -0.63 -1.99
CA VAL A 105 2.66 -1.41 -1.44
C VAL A 105 3.24 -2.34 -0.40
N VAL A 106 2.68 -2.30 0.80
CA VAL A 106 3.18 -3.06 1.94
C VAL A 106 2.08 -3.98 2.45
N SER A 107 2.43 -5.23 2.69
CA SER A 107 1.52 -6.17 3.33
C SER A 107 1.46 -5.88 4.83
N LEU A 108 0.27 -5.66 5.35
CA LEU A 108 0.07 -5.49 6.78
C LEU A 108 0.17 -6.81 7.53
N ILE A 109 -0.03 -7.93 6.83
CA ILE A 109 0.06 -9.26 7.42
C ILE A 109 1.52 -9.68 7.58
N SER A 110 2.29 -9.64 6.49
CA SER A 110 3.67 -10.13 6.49
C SER A 110 4.70 -9.05 6.79
N GLY A 111 4.33 -7.80 6.64
CA GLY A 111 5.28 -6.68 6.77
C GLY A 111 6.22 -6.53 5.59
N LYS A 112 5.95 -7.21 4.49
CA LYS A 112 6.84 -7.19 3.32
C LYS A 112 6.44 -6.10 2.34
N VAL A 113 7.44 -5.54 1.66
CA VAL A 113 7.20 -4.67 0.50
C VAL A 113 6.80 -5.57 -0.66
N ILE A 114 5.60 -5.34 -1.17
CA ILE A 114 5.04 -6.15 -2.27
C ILE A 114 5.40 -5.53 -3.62
N THR A 115 5.33 -4.20 -3.70
CA THR A 115 5.55 -3.46 -4.95
C THR A 115 6.25 -2.16 -4.60
N SER A 116 7.14 -1.73 -5.50
CA SER A 116 7.82 -0.43 -5.37
C SER A 116 7.94 0.17 -6.76
N TYR A 117 7.57 1.43 -6.89
CA TYR A 117 7.71 2.15 -8.16
C TYR A 117 7.85 3.64 -7.91
N LEU A 118 8.31 4.36 -8.93
CA LEU A 118 8.41 5.80 -8.88
C LEU A 118 7.23 6.40 -9.63
N ASN A 119 6.71 7.49 -9.08
CA ASN A 119 5.59 8.19 -9.68
C ASN A 119 5.93 9.66 -9.77
N LYS A 120 5.37 10.36 -10.76
CA LYS A 120 5.62 11.78 -10.90
C LYS A 120 4.97 12.54 -9.75
N VAL A 121 5.63 13.60 -9.31
CA VAL A 121 5.17 14.42 -8.19
C VAL A 121 3.76 14.97 -8.43
N ASP A 122 3.45 15.33 -9.68
CA ASP A 122 2.16 15.93 -10.02
C ASP A 122 1.05 14.91 -10.20
N ASP A 123 1.38 13.62 -10.21
CA ASP A 123 0.37 12.56 -10.25
C ASP A 123 0.15 12.06 -8.82
N VAL A 124 -0.84 12.63 -8.15
CA VAL A 124 -1.05 12.38 -6.71
C VAL A 124 -2.25 11.47 -6.44
N HIS A 125 -2.65 10.69 -7.44
CA HIS A 125 -3.82 9.80 -7.31
C HIS A 125 -5.09 10.59 -6.98
N LYS A 126 -5.20 11.79 -7.55
CA LYS A 126 -6.34 12.67 -7.25
C LYS A 126 -7.64 12.19 -7.87
N THR A 127 -7.54 11.61 -9.05
CA THR A 127 -8.72 11.19 -9.79
C THR A 127 -9.05 9.75 -9.42
N LEU A 128 -10.21 9.57 -8.82
CA LEU A 128 -10.69 8.24 -8.47
C LEU A 128 -11.43 7.66 -9.66
N ASP A 129 -11.06 6.45 -10.02
CA ASP A 129 -11.87 5.67 -10.96
C ASP A 129 -12.86 4.88 -10.11
N PRO A 130 -14.17 5.22 -10.17
CA PRO A 130 -15.15 4.56 -9.30
C PRO A 130 -15.17 3.04 -9.46
N ARG A 131 -14.69 2.55 -10.60
CA ARG A 131 -14.67 1.12 -10.86
C ARG A 131 -13.52 0.41 -10.16
N ARG A 132 -12.55 1.16 -9.63
CA ARG A 132 -11.36 0.62 -8.99
C ARG A 132 -11.45 0.63 -7.47
N TYR A 133 -12.34 1.46 -6.91
CA TYR A 133 -12.44 1.64 -5.48
C TYR A 133 -13.84 1.34 -5.00
N ASP A 134 -13.92 0.61 -3.90
CA ASP A 134 -15.18 0.33 -3.21
C ASP A 134 -15.20 1.15 -1.93
N LYS A 135 -15.91 2.29 -1.97
CA LYS A 135 -16.01 3.15 -0.80
C LYS A 135 -16.76 2.51 0.35
N ASN A 136 -17.49 1.43 0.09
CA ASN A 136 -18.26 0.71 1.11
C ASN A 136 -17.50 -0.49 1.66
N LEU A 137 -16.29 -0.75 1.16
CA LEU A 137 -15.46 -1.81 1.72
C LEU A 137 -15.18 -1.50 3.18
N LYS A 138 -15.42 -2.46 4.05
CA LYS A 138 -15.15 -2.28 5.47
C LYS A 138 -13.78 -2.83 5.80
N ILE A 139 -12.93 -1.98 6.37
CA ILE A 139 -11.61 -2.40 6.82
C ILE A 139 -11.77 -2.91 8.24
N ASN A 140 -11.41 -4.16 8.43
CA ASN A 140 -11.49 -4.80 9.74
C ASN A 140 -10.22 -5.62 9.95
N LEU A 141 -9.25 -5.01 10.61
CA LEU A 141 -7.94 -5.63 10.82
C LEU A 141 -7.93 -6.41 12.12
N PRO A 142 -7.28 -7.59 12.14
CA PRO A 142 -7.08 -8.31 13.40
C PRO A 142 -6.34 -7.44 14.40
N LYS A 143 -6.70 -7.58 15.68
CA LYS A 143 -6.13 -6.74 16.73
C LYS A 143 -4.61 -6.83 16.81
N HIS A 144 -4.05 -8.00 16.54
CA HIS A 144 -2.60 -8.17 16.63
C HIS A 144 -1.85 -7.36 15.58
N LEU A 145 -2.53 -6.90 14.52
CA LEU A 145 -1.90 -6.05 13.50
C LEU A 145 -1.97 -4.56 13.86
N THR A 146 -2.79 -4.20 14.83
CA THR A 146 -3.05 -2.78 15.13
C THR A 146 -2.51 -2.34 16.49
N LYS A 147 -1.72 -3.17 17.10
CA LYS A 147 -1.11 -2.81 18.39
C LYS A 147 0.17 -2.05 18.21
#